data_2f3978dd8e226616721aeecf0fecfe8a
#
_entry.id   2f3978dd8e226616721aeecf0fecfe8a
#
_cell.length_a   1.000
_cell.length_b   1.000
_cell.length_c   1.000
_cell.angle_alpha   90.00
_cell.angle_beta   90.00
_cell.angle_gamma   90.00
#
_symmetry.space_group_name_H-M   'P 1'
#
loop_
_entity.id
_entity.type
_entity.pdbx_description
1 polymer ?
#
loop_
_entity_poly.entity_id
_entity_poly.type
_entity_poly.pdbx_seq_one_letter_code
_entity_poly.pdbx_strand_id
1 'polypeptide(L)'
;MAASEVFGMNMGLWAFDRYVLKGHYAYISLETIKENFKHGFEWDNDHLNTNMFAHPYNGSLFFNAGRSNGFNFWQSELFAIGGSAMWELFMECEYPSTNDIIATPIGGAALGEVFYRTSDMILDNRTTGGERFGREVASFVISPMRGITRIITGQAWEKSHVSGKEFPDVPFHLNLSLGSRVLFYHDDNPITQVGASARLNLEYGDAFGGDSQIPLSLIHI
;
A
#
# COMPACT_ATOMS: atom_id res chain seq x y z
N MET A 1 -13.59 0.06 13.28
CA MET A 1 -13.64 -0.66 12.00
C MET A 1 -12.23 -0.86 11.43
N ALA A 2 -11.38 0.18 11.36
CA ALA A 2 -10.01 0.07 10.82
C ALA A 2 -9.18 -1.10 11.40
N ALA A 3 -9.13 -1.25 12.72
CA ALA A 3 -8.40 -2.37 13.35
C ALA A 3 -8.94 -3.74 12.93
N SER A 4 -10.26 -3.89 12.76
CA SER A 4 -10.86 -5.14 12.29
C SER A 4 -10.54 -5.42 10.82
N GLU A 5 -10.39 -4.37 10.00
CA GLU A 5 -9.97 -4.48 8.60
C GLU A 5 -8.49 -4.90 8.51
N VAL A 6 -7.60 -4.31 9.33
CA VAL A 6 -6.19 -4.73 9.41
C VAL A 6 -6.07 -6.18 9.86
N PHE A 7 -6.81 -6.56 10.91
CA PHE A 7 -6.86 -7.94 11.37
C PHE A 7 -7.36 -8.89 10.27
N GLY A 8 -8.48 -8.55 9.64
CA GLY A 8 -9.06 -9.36 8.55
C GLY A 8 -8.13 -9.48 7.36
N MET A 9 -7.38 -8.42 7.01
CA MET A 9 -6.39 -8.43 5.94
C MET A 9 -5.23 -9.38 6.28
N ASN A 10 -4.66 -9.27 7.47
CA ASN A 10 -3.60 -10.19 7.92
C ASN A 10 -4.07 -11.65 7.90
N MET A 11 -5.28 -11.93 8.40
CA MET A 11 -5.85 -13.28 8.35
C MET A 11 -6.08 -13.77 6.92
N GLY A 12 -6.53 -12.88 6.03
CA GLY A 12 -6.74 -13.19 4.62
C GLY A 12 -5.43 -13.50 3.89
N LEU A 13 -4.41 -12.69 4.09
CA LEU A 13 -3.06 -12.90 3.54
C LEU A 13 -2.47 -14.21 4.06
N TRP A 14 -2.48 -14.41 5.38
CA TRP A 14 -2.01 -15.64 5.98
C TRP A 14 -2.73 -16.87 5.41
N ALA A 15 -4.05 -16.82 5.28
CA ALA A 15 -4.81 -17.94 4.73
C ALA A 15 -4.47 -18.19 3.26
N PHE A 16 -4.27 -17.14 2.47
CA PHE A 16 -3.82 -17.26 1.08
C PHE A 16 -2.43 -17.89 1.01
N ASP A 17 -1.47 -17.41 1.78
CA ASP A 17 -0.11 -17.95 1.82
C ASP A 17 -0.09 -19.40 2.30
N ARG A 18 -0.88 -19.71 3.32
CA ARG A 18 -0.98 -21.05 3.90
C ARG A 18 -1.60 -22.07 2.96
N TYR A 19 -2.74 -21.73 2.34
CA TYR A 19 -3.58 -22.70 1.62
C TYR A 19 -3.42 -22.65 0.11
N VAL A 20 -3.07 -21.48 -0.46
CA VAL A 20 -2.93 -21.30 -1.91
C VAL A 20 -1.46 -21.38 -2.31
N LEU A 21 -0.61 -20.55 -1.73
CA LEU A 21 0.83 -20.53 -2.05
C LEU A 21 1.59 -21.65 -1.35
N LYS A 22 1.06 -22.21 -0.26
CA LYS A 22 1.71 -23.24 0.56
C LYS A 22 3.09 -22.81 1.06
N GLY A 23 3.23 -21.52 1.37
CA GLY A 23 4.45 -20.92 1.90
C GLY A 23 4.84 -21.56 3.23
N HIS A 24 6.09 -21.95 3.37
CA HIS A 24 6.58 -22.61 4.59
C HIS A 24 6.41 -21.69 5.81
N TYR A 25 6.70 -20.42 5.65
CA TYR A 25 6.58 -19.40 6.70
C TYR A 25 5.16 -19.30 7.31
N ALA A 26 4.12 -19.61 6.54
CA ALA A 26 2.73 -19.51 7.00
C ALA A 26 2.26 -20.69 7.88
N TYR A 27 3.17 -21.61 8.27
CA TYR A 27 2.83 -22.76 9.12
C TYR A 27 3.02 -22.43 10.60
N ILE A 28 2.20 -21.53 11.10
CA ILE A 28 2.26 -21.03 12.47
C ILE A 28 1.69 -22.03 13.50
N SER A 29 2.22 -21.95 14.72
CA SER A 29 1.75 -22.66 15.89
C SER A 29 1.94 -21.80 17.14
N LEU A 30 1.35 -22.20 18.26
CA LEU A 30 1.61 -21.51 19.54
C LEU A 30 3.08 -21.56 19.97
N GLU A 31 3.81 -22.59 19.53
CA GLU A 31 5.23 -22.76 19.81
C GLU A 31 6.05 -21.77 18.97
N THR A 32 5.80 -21.66 17.66
CA THR A 32 6.50 -20.70 16.79
C THR A 32 6.24 -19.26 17.24
N ILE A 33 5.01 -18.90 17.58
CA ILE A 33 4.69 -17.58 18.13
C ILE A 33 5.48 -17.31 19.41
N LYS A 34 5.56 -18.29 20.33
CA LYS A 34 6.32 -18.14 21.56
C LYS A 34 7.82 -17.97 21.30
N GLU A 35 8.38 -18.69 20.33
CA GLU A 35 9.77 -18.55 19.94
C GLU A 35 10.04 -17.20 19.29
N ASN A 36 9.13 -16.65 18.47
CA ASN A 36 9.24 -15.29 17.92
C ASN A 36 9.39 -14.24 19.03
N PHE A 37 8.58 -14.30 20.07
CA PHE A 37 8.70 -13.39 21.22
C PHE A 37 9.96 -13.59 22.05
N LYS A 38 10.47 -14.81 22.11
CA LYS A 38 11.67 -15.14 22.88
C LYS A 38 12.95 -14.76 22.14
N HIS A 39 12.98 -14.99 20.84
CA HIS A 39 14.12 -14.66 19.99
C HIS A 39 14.24 -13.16 19.76
N GLY A 40 13.11 -12.48 19.52
CA GLY A 40 13.08 -11.07 19.16
C GLY A 40 13.42 -10.83 17.69
N PHE A 41 13.67 -9.56 17.33
CA PHE A 41 13.89 -9.14 15.96
C PHE A 41 15.32 -9.36 15.48
N GLU A 42 15.48 -9.85 14.24
CA GLU A 42 16.75 -9.99 13.55
C GLU A 42 16.70 -9.35 12.14
N TRP A 43 17.86 -9.20 11.49
CA TRP A 43 17.89 -8.80 10.08
C TRP A 43 17.77 -10.05 9.23
N ASP A 44 16.79 -10.09 8.33
CA ASP A 44 16.60 -11.19 7.41
C ASP A 44 17.29 -10.97 6.05
N ASN A 45 17.25 -11.99 5.21
CA ASN A 45 17.86 -12.02 3.89
C ASN A 45 16.80 -12.14 2.77
N ASP A 46 15.64 -11.57 2.98
CA ASP A 46 14.56 -11.62 2.00
C ASP A 46 14.96 -11.04 0.65
N HIS A 47 14.34 -11.56 -0.41
CA HIS A 47 14.60 -11.06 -1.75
C HIS A 47 14.26 -9.58 -1.87
N LEU A 48 15.09 -8.85 -2.64
CA LEU A 48 14.90 -7.42 -2.87
C LEU A 48 13.46 -7.07 -3.31
N ASN A 49 12.83 -7.92 -4.11
CA ASN A 49 11.45 -7.71 -4.56
C ASN A 49 10.44 -7.76 -3.41
N THR A 50 10.65 -8.63 -2.43
CA THR A 50 9.82 -8.72 -1.23
C THR A 50 9.92 -7.42 -0.44
N ASN A 51 11.15 -7.02 -0.11
CA ASN A 51 11.41 -5.83 0.68
C ASN A 51 11.00 -4.51 -0.02
N MET A 52 11.17 -4.41 -1.36
CA MET A 52 10.86 -3.18 -2.08
C MET A 52 9.40 -3.06 -2.54
N PHE A 53 8.71 -4.17 -2.72
CA PHE A 53 7.35 -4.13 -3.29
C PHE A 53 6.30 -4.81 -2.41
N ALA A 54 6.55 -6.03 -1.93
CA ALA A 54 5.55 -6.77 -1.19
C ALA A 54 5.27 -6.13 0.18
N HIS A 55 6.30 -5.83 0.96
CA HIS A 55 6.14 -5.20 2.28
C HIS A 55 5.54 -3.80 2.20
N PRO A 56 6.01 -2.85 1.35
CA PRO A 56 5.35 -1.56 1.16
C PRO A 56 3.91 -1.67 0.68
N TYR A 57 3.60 -2.63 -0.21
CA TYR A 57 2.24 -2.84 -0.67
C TYR A 57 1.32 -3.33 0.46
N ASN A 58 1.75 -4.32 1.24
CA ASN A 58 1.00 -4.80 2.41
C ASN A 58 0.80 -3.68 3.44
N GLY A 59 1.86 -2.93 3.73
CA GLY A 59 1.79 -1.75 4.59
C GLY A 59 0.78 -0.71 4.08
N SER A 60 0.69 -0.52 2.75
CA SER A 60 -0.29 0.39 2.16
C SER A 60 -1.74 -0.04 2.40
N LEU A 61 -2.01 -1.35 2.47
CA LEU A 61 -3.33 -1.87 2.81
C LEU A 61 -3.68 -1.54 4.27
N PHE A 62 -2.75 -1.77 5.19
CA PHE A 62 -2.96 -1.46 6.61
C PHE A 62 -3.12 0.05 6.84
N PHE A 63 -2.28 0.87 6.21
CA PHE A 63 -2.39 2.32 6.25
C PHE A 63 -3.74 2.81 5.71
N ASN A 64 -4.17 2.27 4.55
CA ASN A 64 -5.43 2.64 3.92
C ASN A 64 -6.66 2.15 4.68
N ALA A 65 -6.56 1.12 5.50
CA ALA A 65 -7.61 0.79 6.46
C ALA A 65 -7.84 1.96 7.44
N GLY A 66 -6.77 2.58 7.95
CA GLY A 66 -6.86 3.79 8.77
C GLY A 66 -7.48 4.97 8.00
N ARG A 67 -6.88 5.35 6.86
CA ARG A 67 -7.35 6.48 6.05
C ARG A 67 -8.82 6.37 5.67
N SER A 68 -9.24 5.20 5.21
CA SER A 68 -10.62 4.94 4.77
C SER A 68 -11.65 5.00 5.88
N ASN A 69 -11.22 4.88 7.12
CA ASN A 69 -12.05 5.04 8.33
C ASN A 69 -11.96 6.44 8.96
N GLY A 70 -11.41 7.43 8.23
CA GLY A 70 -11.38 8.84 8.66
C GLY A 70 -10.23 9.21 9.58
N PHE A 71 -9.24 8.34 9.76
CA PHE A 71 -8.03 8.68 10.50
C PHE A 71 -7.10 9.55 9.65
N ASN A 72 -6.40 10.48 10.29
CA ASN A 72 -5.40 11.30 9.61
C ASN A 72 -4.16 10.47 9.26
N PHE A 73 -3.20 11.06 8.53
CA PHE A 73 -1.98 10.40 8.09
C PHE A 73 -1.23 9.70 9.23
N TRP A 74 -0.94 10.43 10.31
CA TRP A 74 -0.15 9.89 11.43
C TRP A 74 -0.88 8.83 12.25
N GLN A 75 -2.19 8.96 12.38
CA GLN A 75 -3.02 7.94 13.01
C GLN A 75 -3.11 6.68 12.14
N SER A 76 -3.14 6.84 10.81
CA SER A 76 -3.17 5.73 9.87
C SER A 76 -1.85 4.96 9.86
N GLU A 77 -0.73 5.64 10.08
CA GLU A 77 0.57 5.01 10.25
C GLU A 77 0.61 4.03 11.44
N LEU A 78 -0.12 4.30 12.50
CA LEU A 78 -0.23 3.36 13.64
C LEU A 78 -0.88 2.03 13.24
N PHE A 79 -1.80 2.05 12.27
CA PHE A 79 -2.39 0.81 11.74
C PHE A 79 -1.40 0.05 10.86
N ALA A 80 -0.54 0.75 10.10
CA ALA A 80 0.53 0.12 9.34
C ALA A 80 1.57 -0.54 10.25
N ILE A 81 2.01 0.16 11.29
CA ILE A 81 2.92 -0.39 12.32
C ILE A 81 2.28 -1.59 13.02
N GLY A 82 1.03 -1.46 13.45
CA GLY A 82 0.31 -2.53 14.14
C GLY A 82 0.07 -3.76 13.25
N GLY A 83 -0.26 -3.55 11.98
CA GLY A 83 -0.44 -4.61 10.99
C GLY A 83 0.85 -5.35 10.69
N SER A 84 1.96 -4.63 10.52
CA SER A 84 3.29 -5.21 10.34
C SER A 84 3.72 -6.00 11.59
N ALA A 85 3.62 -5.41 12.77
CA ALA A 85 3.97 -6.11 14.02
C ALA A 85 3.12 -7.36 14.24
N MET A 86 1.85 -7.34 13.86
CA MET A 86 0.98 -8.50 13.92
C MET A 86 1.45 -9.61 12.98
N TRP A 87 1.87 -9.25 11.76
CA TRP A 87 2.40 -10.21 10.79
C TRP A 87 3.66 -10.88 11.32
N GLU A 88 4.67 -10.09 11.68
CA GLU A 88 5.97 -10.57 12.15
C GLU A 88 5.88 -11.45 13.39
N LEU A 89 5.00 -11.14 14.33
CA LEU A 89 4.94 -11.84 15.60
C LEU A 89 3.99 -13.04 15.61
N PHE A 90 2.95 -13.03 14.76
CA PHE A 90 1.86 -14.00 14.87
C PHE A 90 1.50 -14.73 13.59
N MET A 91 1.90 -14.22 12.40
CA MET A 91 1.41 -14.76 11.13
C MET A 91 2.44 -15.56 10.35
N GLU A 92 3.67 -15.61 10.85
CA GLU A 92 4.74 -16.42 10.28
C GLU A 92 5.50 -17.22 11.34
N CYS A 93 6.16 -18.30 10.90
CA CYS A 93 6.94 -19.16 11.78
C CYS A 93 8.44 -18.83 11.73
N GLU A 94 8.85 -17.89 10.90
CA GLU A 94 10.21 -17.35 10.85
C GLU A 94 10.38 -16.29 11.94
N TYR A 95 11.63 -15.97 12.30
CA TYR A 95 11.87 -14.97 13.35
C TYR A 95 11.53 -13.57 12.85
N PRO A 96 11.00 -12.70 13.73
CA PRO A 96 10.58 -11.36 13.33
C PRO A 96 11.70 -10.55 12.69
N SER A 97 11.40 -9.95 11.54
CA SER A 97 12.37 -9.22 10.74
C SER A 97 12.42 -7.74 11.12
N THR A 98 13.63 -7.23 11.38
CA THR A 98 13.89 -5.81 11.65
C THR A 98 13.68 -4.95 10.39
N ASN A 99 14.06 -5.45 9.20
CA ASN A 99 13.86 -4.71 7.97
C ASN A 99 12.38 -4.59 7.61
N ASP A 100 11.58 -5.60 7.90
CA ASP A 100 10.17 -5.63 7.51
C ASP A 100 9.29 -4.79 8.44
N ILE A 101 9.57 -4.82 9.74
CA ILE A 101 8.89 -3.92 10.69
C ILE A 101 9.19 -2.44 10.44
N ILE A 102 10.22 -2.13 9.66
CA ILE A 102 10.56 -0.76 9.22
C ILE A 102 10.04 -0.49 7.81
N ALA A 103 10.32 -1.38 6.86
CA ALA A 103 9.98 -1.19 5.45
C ALA A 103 8.47 -1.20 5.20
N THR A 104 7.73 -2.09 5.89
CA THR A 104 6.28 -2.22 5.75
C THR A 104 5.54 -0.95 6.14
N PRO A 105 5.72 -0.34 7.34
CA PRO A 105 5.03 0.89 7.69
C PRO A 105 5.49 2.08 6.84
N ILE A 106 6.79 2.34 6.76
CA ILE A 106 7.31 3.54 6.06
C ILE A 106 6.97 3.50 4.57
N GLY A 107 7.25 2.39 3.90
CA GLY A 107 6.87 2.20 2.50
C GLY A 107 5.35 2.16 2.31
N GLY A 108 4.65 1.58 3.29
CA GLY A 108 3.20 1.51 3.35
C GLY A 108 2.53 2.87 3.45
N ALA A 109 3.01 3.76 4.30
CA ALA A 109 2.48 5.12 4.40
C ALA A 109 2.72 5.91 3.11
N ALA A 110 3.93 5.84 2.55
CA ALA A 110 4.25 6.53 1.30
C ALA A 110 3.37 6.06 0.15
N LEU A 111 3.31 4.76 -0.09
CA LEU A 111 2.51 4.16 -1.17
C LEU A 111 1.00 4.27 -0.90
N GLY A 112 0.60 4.05 0.35
CA GLY A 112 -0.79 4.10 0.78
C GLY A 112 -1.41 5.47 0.63
N GLU A 113 -0.69 6.53 0.98
CA GLU A 113 -1.20 7.91 0.79
C GLU A 113 -1.36 8.25 -0.69
N VAL A 114 -0.44 7.78 -1.55
CA VAL A 114 -0.59 7.91 -3.02
C VAL A 114 -1.86 7.22 -3.49
N PHE A 115 -2.08 5.98 -3.10
CA PHE A 115 -3.26 5.22 -3.48
C PHE A 115 -4.55 5.84 -2.93
N TYR A 116 -4.53 6.30 -1.69
CA TYR A 116 -5.68 6.95 -1.07
C TYR A 116 -6.09 8.21 -1.82
N ARG A 117 -5.14 9.12 -2.08
CA ARG A 117 -5.40 10.38 -2.80
C ARG A 117 -5.80 10.14 -4.24
N THR A 118 -5.13 9.21 -4.95
CA THR A 118 -5.51 8.86 -6.33
C THR A 118 -6.93 8.30 -6.39
N SER A 119 -7.31 7.44 -5.45
CA SER A 119 -8.68 6.94 -5.36
C SER A 119 -9.69 8.05 -5.03
N ASP A 120 -9.31 9.02 -4.21
CA ASP A 120 -10.16 10.18 -3.87
C ASP A 120 -10.47 11.04 -5.09
N MET A 121 -9.49 11.22 -5.98
CA MET A 121 -9.69 11.98 -7.24
C MET A 121 -10.71 11.30 -8.16
N ILE A 122 -10.77 9.96 -8.17
CA ILE A 122 -11.66 9.18 -9.04
C ILE A 122 -13.10 9.16 -8.49
N LEU A 123 -13.24 9.04 -7.17
CA LEU A 123 -14.54 8.93 -6.51
C LEU A 123 -15.35 10.22 -6.63
N ASP A 124 -16.65 10.07 -6.84
CA ASP A 124 -17.61 11.17 -6.78
C ASP A 124 -18.99 10.63 -6.36
N ASN A 125 -19.40 10.97 -5.15
CA ASN A 125 -20.65 10.49 -4.56
C ASN A 125 -21.92 11.06 -5.23
N ARG A 126 -21.79 12.04 -6.14
CA ARG A 126 -22.89 12.61 -6.92
C ARG A 126 -23.26 11.73 -8.13
N THR A 127 -22.33 10.89 -8.60
CA THR A 127 -22.54 10.05 -9.78
C THR A 127 -23.49 8.88 -9.52
N THR A 128 -24.09 8.33 -10.56
CA THR A 128 -25.05 7.23 -10.48
C THR A 128 -24.89 6.27 -11.66
N GLY A 129 -25.49 5.07 -11.54
CA GLY A 129 -25.49 4.09 -12.63
C GLY A 129 -24.11 3.57 -13.01
N GLY A 130 -23.87 3.41 -14.31
CA GLY A 130 -22.62 2.85 -14.83
C GLY A 130 -21.38 3.70 -14.52
N GLU A 131 -21.52 5.03 -14.50
CA GLU A 131 -20.43 5.93 -14.13
C GLU A 131 -20.00 5.69 -12.67
N ARG A 132 -20.96 5.62 -11.75
CA ARG A 132 -20.69 5.33 -10.34
C ARG A 132 -19.96 3.99 -10.20
N PHE A 133 -20.50 2.95 -10.84
CA PHE A 133 -19.89 1.63 -10.81
C PHE A 133 -18.45 1.65 -11.32
N GLY A 134 -18.20 2.30 -12.46
CA GLY A 134 -16.85 2.42 -13.02
C GLY A 134 -15.86 3.13 -12.08
N ARG A 135 -16.31 4.22 -11.42
CA ARG A 135 -15.49 4.98 -10.46
C ARG A 135 -15.18 4.15 -9.20
N GLU A 136 -16.15 3.44 -8.66
CA GLU A 136 -15.95 2.55 -7.49
C GLU A 136 -15.00 1.40 -7.82
N VAL A 137 -15.14 0.78 -9.00
CA VAL A 137 -14.22 -0.29 -9.43
C VAL A 137 -12.80 0.25 -9.64
N ALA A 138 -12.64 1.40 -10.29
CA ALA A 138 -11.33 2.00 -10.49
C ALA A 138 -10.67 2.38 -9.15
N SER A 139 -11.43 2.95 -8.24
CA SER A 139 -10.98 3.26 -6.88
C SER A 139 -10.59 2.00 -6.10
N PHE A 140 -11.37 0.93 -6.21
CA PHE A 140 -11.08 -0.36 -5.60
C PHE A 140 -9.76 -0.97 -6.11
N VAL A 141 -9.51 -0.91 -7.42
CA VAL A 141 -8.27 -1.42 -8.03
C VAL A 141 -7.05 -0.65 -7.53
N ILE A 142 -7.16 0.66 -7.38
CA ILE A 142 -6.05 1.53 -6.92
C ILE A 142 -5.85 1.42 -5.42
N SER A 143 -6.93 1.46 -4.64
CA SER A 143 -6.91 1.37 -3.18
C SER A 143 -7.92 0.33 -2.70
N PRO A 144 -7.53 -0.97 -2.66
CA PRO A 144 -8.45 -2.05 -2.32
C PRO A 144 -9.13 -1.86 -0.96
N MET A 145 -8.38 -1.41 0.05
CA MET A 145 -8.96 -1.19 1.37
C MET A 145 -9.99 -0.07 1.38
N ARG A 146 -9.77 1.01 0.63
CA ARG A 146 -10.81 2.05 0.48
C ARG A 146 -12.09 1.50 -0.16
N GLY A 147 -11.94 0.69 -1.20
CA GLY A 147 -13.09 0.03 -1.83
C GLY A 147 -13.84 -0.91 -0.87
N ILE A 148 -13.11 -1.74 -0.12
CA ILE A 148 -13.68 -2.63 0.90
C ILE A 148 -14.43 -1.82 1.96
N THR A 149 -13.80 -0.80 2.54
CA THR A 149 -14.41 0.07 3.54
C THR A 149 -15.70 0.72 3.01
N ARG A 150 -15.68 1.23 1.77
CA ARG A 150 -16.86 1.85 1.14
C ARG A 150 -18.01 0.86 0.91
N ILE A 151 -17.69 -0.38 0.56
CA ILE A 151 -18.69 -1.46 0.42
C ILE A 151 -19.30 -1.79 1.79
N ILE A 152 -18.48 -2.02 2.80
CA ILE A 152 -18.94 -2.42 4.15
C ILE A 152 -19.76 -1.30 4.82
N THR A 153 -19.37 -0.04 4.63
CA THR A 153 -20.07 1.12 5.20
C THR A 153 -21.30 1.55 4.41
N GLY A 154 -21.51 1.00 3.22
CA GLY A 154 -22.59 1.39 2.33
C GLY A 154 -22.31 2.65 1.50
N GLN A 155 -21.16 3.31 1.69
CA GLN A 155 -20.79 4.52 0.96
C GLN A 155 -20.71 4.30 -0.56
N ALA A 156 -20.40 3.07 -1.01
CA ALA A 156 -20.39 2.73 -2.42
C ALA A 156 -21.77 2.88 -3.10
N TRP A 157 -22.85 2.78 -2.32
CA TRP A 157 -24.23 2.82 -2.80
C TRP A 157 -24.96 4.12 -2.41
N GLU A 158 -24.39 4.92 -1.52
CA GLU A 158 -24.99 6.12 -1.00
C GLU A 158 -25.05 7.22 -2.06
N LYS A 159 -26.23 7.81 -2.26
CA LYS A 159 -26.40 9.01 -3.08
C LYS A 159 -26.17 10.25 -2.26
N SER A 160 -25.30 11.13 -2.76
CA SER A 160 -25.01 12.40 -2.11
C SER A 160 -25.15 13.56 -3.09
N HIS A 161 -25.45 14.75 -2.59
CA HIS A 161 -25.40 15.99 -3.35
C HIS A 161 -24.00 16.62 -3.38
N VAL A 162 -23.08 16.11 -2.56
CA VAL A 162 -21.68 16.53 -2.51
C VAL A 162 -20.77 15.43 -3.05
N SER A 163 -19.61 15.79 -3.58
CA SER A 163 -18.67 14.84 -4.16
C SER A 163 -18.14 13.83 -3.14
N GLY A 164 -18.03 14.22 -1.87
CA GLY A 164 -17.42 13.45 -0.81
C GLY A 164 -15.90 13.31 -0.93
N LYS A 165 -15.27 14.13 -1.78
CA LYS A 165 -13.81 14.19 -1.92
C LYS A 165 -13.21 14.90 -0.72
N GLU A 166 -12.13 14.33 -0.20
CA GLU A 166 -11.33 14.97 0.85
C GLU A 166 -10.39 16.05 0.26
N PHE A 167 -9.93 15.83 -0.99
CA PHE A 167 -8.99 16.71 -1.69
C PHE A 167 -9.54 17.14 -3.05
N PRO A 168 -10.55 18.04 -3.12
CA PRO A 168 -11.28 18.29 -4.38
C PRO A 168 -10.49 19.05 -5.45
N ASP A 169 -9.54 19.91 -5.06
CA ASP A 169 -8.92 20.90 -5.94
C ASP A 169 -7.38 20.80 -5.98
N VAL A 170 -6.84 19.60 -5.84
CA VAL A 170 -5.39 19.41 -5.85
C VAL A 170 -4.90 19.18 -7.28
N PRO A 171 -3.89 19.95 -7.76
CA PRO A 171 -3.26 19.70 -9.05
C PRO A 171 -2.69 18.28 -9.14
N PHE A 172 -2.88 17.65 -10.29
CA PHE A 172 -2.39 16.30 -10.54
C PHE A 172 -1.78 16.19 -11.92
N HIS A 173 -0.55 15.73 -11.99
CA HIS A 173 0.15 15.47 -13.25
C HIS A 173 0.64 14.01 -13.26
N LEU A 174 0.24 13.29 -14.29
CA LEU A 174 0.69 11.92 -14.53
C LEU A 174 1.47 11.85 -15.83
N ASN A 175 2.70 11.36 -15.77
CA ASN A 175 3.59 11.22 -16.91
C ASN A 175 4.05 9.76 -17.02
N LEU A 176 3.73 9.11 -18.13
CA LEU A 176 4.24 7.79 -18.46
C LEU A 176 5.24 7.91 -19.61
N SER A 177 6.49 7.54 -19.34
CA SER A 177 7.55 7.49 -20.35
C SER A 177 7.95 6.04 -20.59
N LEU A 178 7.90 5.62 -21.83
CA LEU A 178 8.38 4.31 -22.29
C LEU A 178 9.60 4.50 -23.16
N GLY A 179 10.62 3.68 -22.95
CA GLY A 179 11.86 3.80 -23.69
C GLY A 179 12.63 2.48 -23.76
N SER A 180 13.74 2.52 -24.49
CA SER A 180 14.74 1.46 -24.47
C SER A 180 16.05 2.02 -23.93
N ARG A 181 16.83 1.16 -23.29
CA ARG A 181 18.19 1.49 -22.88
C ARG A 181 19.15 0.46 -23.43
N VAL A 182 20.32 0.92 -23.80
CA VAL A 182 21.44 0.06 -24.22
C VAL A 182 22.60 0.35 -23.28
N LEU A 183 23.13 -0.67 -22.63
CA LEU A 183 24.30 -0.59 -21.77
C LEU A 183 25.49 -1.18 -22.52
N PHE A 184 26.53 -0.36 -22.70
CA PHE A 184 27.79 -0.77 -23.26
C PHE A 184 28.81 -0.89 -22.13
N TYR A 185 29.33 -2.09 -21.90
CA TYR A 185 30.44 -2.31 -20.97
C TYR A 185 31.75 -2.21 -21.75
N HIS A 186 32.67 -1.41 -21.24
CA HIS A 186 33.95 -1.12 -21.91
C HIS A 186 35.12 -1.92 -21.32
N ASP A 187 34.85 -3.17 -20.97
CA ASP A 187 35.87 -4.12 -20.54
C ASP A 187 36.28 -5.07 -21.67
N ASP A 188 37.32 -5.86 -21.44
CA ASP A 188 37.89 -6.82 -22.41
C ASP A 188 36.88 -7.82 -23.01
N ASN A 189 35.66 -7.88 -22.49
CA ASN A 189 34.52 -8.58 -23.01
C ASN A 189 33.31 -7.64 -23.15
N PRO A 190 33.14 -6.96 -24.28
CA PRO A 190 32.05 -6.02 -24.46
C PRO A 190 30.70 -6.74 -24.50
N ILE A 191 29.98 -6.68 -23.39
CA ILE A 191 28.60 -7.19 -23.32
C ILE A 191 27.68 -5.98 -23.58
N THR A 192 26.93 -6.06 -24.66
CA THR A 192 25.83 -5.12 -24.92
C THR A 192 24.54 -5.66 -24.35
N GLN A 193 23.99 -4.98 -23.38
CA GLN A 193 22.67 -5.32 -22.83
C GLN A 193 21.62 -4.33 -23.32
N VAL A 194 20.59 -4.86 -23.95
CA VAL A 194 19.43 -4.08 -24.37
C VAL A 194 18.27 -4.36 -23.42
N GLY A 195 17.65 -3.32 -22.89
CA GLY A 195 16.52 -3.43 -21.98
C GLY A 195 15.40 -2.44 -22.34
N ALA A 196 14.19 -2.78 -21.97
CA ALA A 196 13.09 -1.84 -21.95
C ALA A 196 13.13 -1.01 -20.66
N SER A 197 12.69 0.23 -20.73
CA SER A 197 12.50 1.08 -19.56
C SER A 197 11.09 1.66 -19.55
N ALA A 198 10.48 1.69 -18.37
CA ALA A 198 9.24 2.41 -18.12
C ALA A 198 9.46 3.33 -16.92
N ARG A 199 9.04 4.58 -17.03
CA ARG A 199 9.04 5.54 -15.93
C ARG A 199 7.64 6.09 -15.79
N LEU A 200 7.08 5.92 -14.61
CA LEU A 200 5.86 6.60 -14.19
C LEU A 200 6.25 7.75 -13.27
N ASN A 201 5.87 8.98 -13.64
CA ASN A 201 6.04 10.15 -12.79
C ASN A 201 4.63 10.64 -12.41
N LEU A 202 4.37 10.70 -11.13
CA LEU A 202 3.13 11.17 -10.56
C LEU A 202 3.45 12.37 -9.66
N GLU A 203 2.91 13.54 -10.03
CA GLU A 203 3.01 14.76 -9.24
C GLU A 203 1.63 15.08 -8.70
N TYR A 204 1.53 15.20 -7.39
CA TYR A 204 0.30 15.48 -6.68
C TYR A 204 0.52 16.65 -5.72
N GLY A 205 -0.25 17.71 -5.90
CA GLY A 205 -0.10 18.92 -5.11
C GLY A 205 0.64 20.02 -5.87
N ASP A 206 0.80 21.16 -5.21
CA ASP A 206 1.58 22.29 -5.70
C ASP A 206 2.83 22.44 -4.85
N ALA A 207 4.02 22.27 -5.47
CA ALA A 207 5.32 22.42 -4.83
C ALA A 207 5.52 23.80 -4.16
N PHE A 208 4.81 24.79 -4.63
CA PHE A 208 4.92 26.20 -4.20
C PHE A 208 3.65 26.69 -3.50
N GLY A 209 2.60 25.87 -3.45
CA GLY A 209 1.37 26.15 -2.70
C GLY A 209 1.64 26.06 -1.20
N GLY A 210 1.29 27.11 -0.47
CA GLY A 210 1.64 27.28 0.95
C GLY A 210 0.93 26.34 1.94
N ASP A 211 0.35 25.22 1.52
CA ASP A 211 -0.35 24.29 2.40
C ASP A 211 0.59 23.20 2.93
N SER A 212 1.55 23.65 3.76
CA SER A 212 2.58 22.81 4.38
C SER A 212 2.05 21.85 5.47
N GLN A 213 0.74 21.86 5.73
CA GLN A 213 0.15 21.06 6.81
C GLN A 213 -0.26 19.64 6.38
N ILE A 214 -0.25 19.34 5.08
CA ILE A 214 -0.63 18.02 4.57
C ILE A 214 0.64 17.21 4.32
N PRO A 215 0.88 16.13 5.10
CA PRO A 215 2.00 15.23 4.85
C PRO A 215 1.98 14.70 3.42
N LEU A 216 3.13 14.61 2.79
CA LEU A 216 3.29 14.16 1.40
C LEU A 216 2.47 15.00 0.38
N SER A 217 2.30 16.30 0.62
CA SER A 217 1.69 17.21 -0.35
C SER A 217 2.49 17.28 -1.66
N LEU A 218 3.77 16.92 -1.61
CA LEU A 218 4.70 16.81 -2.73
C LEU A 218 5.18 15.36 -2.84
N ILE A 219 4.56 14.58 -3.71
CA ILE A 219 5.00 13.22 -3.99
C ILE A 219 5.59 13.20 -5.40
N HIS A 220 6.90 12.95 -5.46
CA HIS A 220 7.61 12.61 -6.68
C HIS A 220 7.98 11.12 -6.62
N ILE A 221 7.33 10.30 -7.44
CA ILE A 221 7.59 8.86 -7.56
C ILE A 221 8.07 8.53 -8.97
#